data_fad27f456d211fdb898122e849de563a
#
_entry.id   fad27f456d211fdb898122e849de563a
#
_cell.length_a   1.000
_cell.length_b   1.000
_cell.length_c   1.000
_cell.angle_alpha   90.00
_cell.angle_beta   90.00
_cell.angle_gamma   90.00
#
_symmetry.space_group_name_H-M   'P 1'
#
loop_
_entity.id
_entity.type
_entity.pdbx_description
1 polymer ?
#
loop_
_entity_poly.entity_id
_entity_poly.type
_entity_poly.pdbx_seq_one_letter_code
_entity_poly.pdbx_strand_id
1 'polypeptide(L)'
;RNLTSAGLMDCKKALAETDGDIEAAVEILRKKGQAVAAKREDRQASEGCVLSGNESTFAAVVALNCETDFVAKNAGFVDLTKKILEAAMSSKPKTLDELKAISLGGQSIQDLVVEESGKTGEKMEISAYEWIEAPSTTSYNHLGNKLATIVGFNQEGVDYQVGRDVAMQVASMNPVAVSIDTVPAAVIESERNVAIEKTKEEQVRKAVEAALKKAGLNPNHFDSEDHIESNMSKGWITPEEAEKGRAIMKEAAEAKAANLPEQMIEKIADGRVNKFYKESVLMEQEFVKDATLTIGKYLESASKGLAVVEFKRVNLNQD
;
A
#
# COMPACT_ATOMS: atom_id res chain seq x y z
N ARG A 1 27.04 11.06 -28.23
CA ARG A 1 25.98 10.08 -27.99
C ARG A 1 26.25 9.27 -26.72
N ASN A 2 27.47 8.78 -26.56
CA ASN A 2 27.83 7.99 -25.37
C ASN A 2 27.69 8.76 -24.04
N LEU A 3 27.78 10.09 -24.07
CA LEU A 3 27.64 10.95 -22.89
C LEU A 3 26.18 11.26 -22.50
N THR A 4 25.27 11.24 -23.47
CA THR A 4 23.90 11.75 -23.26
C THR A 4 22.81 10.76 -23.63
N SER A 5 23.18 9.65 -24.30
CA SER A 5 22.26 8.66 -24.88
C SER A 5 21.21 9.24 -25.84
N ALA A 6 21.33 10.50 -26.21
CA ALA A 6 20.43 11.16 -27.15
C ALA A 6 20.54 10.57 -28.55
N GLY A 7 19.50 10.78 -29.37
CA GLY A 7 19.48 10.32 -30.77
C GLY A 7 20.64 10.92 -31.59
N LEU A 8 21.15 10.17 -32.55
CA LEU A 8 22.29 10.59 -33.35
C LEU A 8 22.06 11.97 -34.01
N MET A 9 20.87 12.18 -34.53
CA MET A 9 20.53 13.44 -35.22
C MET A 9 20.46 14.61 -34.22
N ASP A 10 19.96 14.38 -32.99
CA ASP A 10 19.94 15.40 -31.97
C ASP A 10 21.34 15.77 -31.50
N CYS A 11 22.22 14.79 -31.32
CA CYS A 11 23.64 15.04 -31.02
C CYS A 11 24.32 15.84 -32.13
N LYS A 12 24.11 15.49 -33.39
CA LYS A 12 24.67 16.19 -34.51
C LYS A 12 24.19 17.64 -34.61
N LYS A 13 22.88 17.86 -34.36
CA LYS A 13 22.29 19.18 -34.38
C LYS A 13 22.83 20.06 -33.25
N ALA A 14 22.90 19.52 -32.04
CA ALA A 14 23.41 20.22 -30.86
C ALA A 14 24.89 20.62 -31.05
N LEU A 15 25.71 19.73 -31.58
CA LEU A 15 27.13 20.04 -31.91
C LEU A 15 27.26 21.09 -33.00
N ALA A 16 26.39 21.09 -33.99
CA ALA A 16 26.39 22.13 -35.05
C ALA A 16 25.98 23.50 -34.49
N GLU A 17 25.00 23.56 -33.59
CA GLU A 17 24.55 24.78 -32.91
C GLU A 17 25.61 25.38 -31.99
N THR A 18 26.54 24.59 -31.49
CA THR A 18 27.60 24.97 -30.56
C THR A 18 28.98 25.00 -31.13
N ASP A 19 29.09 24.96 -32.46
CA ASP A 19 30.38 24.92 -33.18
C ASP A 19 31.36 23.85 -32.66
N GLY A 20 30.81 22.68 -32.26
CA GLY A 20 31.58 21.55 -31.77
C GLY A 20 31.90 21.58 -30.28
N ASP A 21 31.42 22.57 -29.52
CA ASP A 21 31.58 22.63 -28.07
C ASP A 21 30.73 21.53 -27.44
N ILE A 22 31.41 20.51 -26.88
CA ILE A 22 30.78 19.32 -26.31
C ILE A 22 29.96 19.63 -25.06
N GLU A 23 30.48 20.49 -24.15
CA GLU A 23 29.79 20.85 -22.92
C GLU A 23 28.50 21.62 -23.21
N ALA A 24 28.57 22.59 -24.11
CA ALA A 24 27.40 23.35 -24.54
C ALA A 24 26.37 22.49 -25.28
N ALA A 25 26.82 21.53 -26.10
CA ALA A 25 25.96 20.58 -26.80
C ALA A 25 25.25 19.64 -25.80
N VAL A 26 25.94 19.16 -24.78
CA VAL A 26 25.37 18.32 -23.71
C VAL A 26 24.29 19.10 -22.96
N GLU A 27 24.52 20.40 -22.69
CA GLU A 27 23.53 21.23 -22.00
C GLU A 27 22.27 21.46 -22.85
N ILE A 28 22.41 21.67 -24.16
CA ILE A 28 21.26 21.76 -25.09
C ILE A 28 20.45 20.44 -25.08
N LEU A 29 21.12 19.30 -25.13
CA LEU A 29 20.46 18.00 -25.13
C LEU A 29 19.78 17.72 -23.79
N ARG A 30 20.37 18.15 -22.68
CA ARG A 30 19.77 18.05 -21.34
C ARG A 30 18.48 18.87 -21.23
N LYS A 31 18.50 20.13 -21.68
CA LYS A 31 17.30 20.99 -21.72
C LYS A 31 16.22 20.44 -22.62
N LYS A 32 16.58 19.85 -23.77
CA LYS A 32 15.64 19.18 -24.67
C LYS A 32 15.02 17.96 -23.98
N GLY A 33 15.81 17.16 -23.28
CA GLY A 33 15.34 16.01 -22.50
C GLY A 33 14.34 16.41 -21.43
N GLN A 34 14.61 17.48 -20.68
CA GLN A 34 13.70 18.04 -19.69
C GLN A 34 12.38 18.50 -20.33
N ALA A 35 12.43 19.18 -21.46
CA ALA A 35 11.22 19.62 -22.17
C ALA A 35 10.38 18.44 -22.69
N VAL A 36 11.01 17.36 -23.14
CA VAL A 36 10.31 16.12 -23.54
C VAL A 36 9.72 15.42 -22.34
N ALA A 37 10.42 15.35 -21.22
CA ALA A 37 9.91 14.79 -19.97
C ALA A 37 8.68 15.56 -19.47
N ALA A 38 8.72 16.90 -19.52
CA ALA A 38 7.57 17.75 -19.14
C ALA A 38 6.32 17.47 -20.00
N LYS A 39 6.49 17.18 -21.30
CA LYS A 39 5.37 16.80 -22.18
C LYS A 39 4.73 15.44 -21.86
N ARG A 40 5.41 14.61 -21.07
CA ARG A 40 4.93 13.29 -20.65
C ARG A 40 4.33 13.31 -19.24
N GLU A 41 4.29 14.46 -18.60
CA GLU A 41 3.86 14.58 -17.19
C GLU A 41 2.45 14.04 -16.95
N ASP A 42 1.55 14.20 -17.91
CA ASP A 42 0.17 13.71 -17.83
C ASP A 42 0.01 12.20 -18.07
N ARG A 43 1.07 11.49 -18.44
CA ARG A 43 1.02 10.04 -18.67
C ARG A 43 1.01 9.30 -17.32
N GLN A 44 0.37 8.12 -17.30
CA GLN A 44 0.40 7.25 -16.13
C GLN A 44 1.62 6.33 -16.16
N ALA A 45 2.42 6.38 -15.11
CA ALA A 45 3.55 5.50 -14.86
C ALA A 45 3.23 4.61 -13.65
N SER A 46 2.53 3.50 -13.89
CA SER A 46 2.05 2.58 -12.86
C SER A 46 2.92 1.32 -12.70
N GLU A 47 3.77 1.06 -13.66
CA GLU A 47 4.77 -0.01 -13.58
C GLU A 47 6.09 0.53 -13.01
N GLY A 48 7.03 -0.34 -12.69
CA GLY A 48 8.32 0.10 -12.18
C GLY A 48 9.08 -0.95 -11.40
N CYS A 49 10.06 -0.46 -10.63
CA CYS A 49 10.95 -1.27 -9.81
C CYS A 49 11.04 -0.66 -8.40
N VAL A 50 10.77 -1.48 -7.40
CA VAL A 50 10.90 -1.13 -5.97
C VAL A 50 12.04 -1.95 -5.38
N LEU A 51 13.03 -1.28 -4.83
CA LEU A 51 14.19 -1.91 -4.20
C LEU A 51 14.44 -1.32 -2.83
N SER A 52 14.78 -2.18 -1.89
CA SER A 52 15.21 -1.82 -0.54
C SER A 52 16.59 -2.35 -0.22
N GLY A 53 17.26 -1.69 0.72
CA GLY A 53 18.53 -2.10 1.25
C GLY A 53 18.69 -1.62 2.69
N ASN A 54 19.63 -2.24 3.41
CA ASN A 54 19.97 -1.83 4.77
C ASN A 54 21.44 -2.02 5.09
N GLU A 55 21.92 -1.16 5.95
CA GLU A 55 23.24 -1.24 6.57
C GLU A 55 23.06 -0.99 8.06
N SER A 56 23.25 -2.03 8.89
CA SER A 56 23.21 -1.93 10.35
C SER A 56 22.05 -1.09 10.90
N THR A 57 22.24 0.22 11.02
CA THR A 57 21.30 1.17 11.64
C THR A 57 20.45 1.98 10.65
N PHE A 58 20.64 1.79 9.35
CA PHE A 58 19.92 2.54 8.31
C PHE A 58 19.33 1.60 7.25
N ALA A 59 18.09 1.79 6.91
CA ALA A 59 17.43 1.11 5.80
C ALA A 59 16.70 2.13 4.92
N ALA A 60 16.67 1.85 3.63
CA ALA A 60 15.94 2.67 2.67
C ALA A 60 15.20 1.81 1.65
N VAL A 61 14.15 2.37 1.09
CA VAL A 61 13.40 1.82 -0.04
C VAL A 61 13.13 2.92 -1.05
N VAL A 62 13.33 2.61 -2.32
CA VAL A 62 13.06 3.52 -3.44
C VAL A 62 12.18 2.83 -4.46
N ALA A 63 11.30 3.60 -5.10
CA ALA A 63 10.49 3.14 -6.22
C ALA A 63 10.73 4.06 -7.42
N LEU A 64 11.17 3.48 -8.53
CA LEU A 64 11.26 4.14 -9.84
C LEU A 64 10.16 3.60 -10.73
N ASN A 65 9.26 4.48 -11.19
CA ASN A 65 8.13 4.12 -12.01
C ASN A 65 8.39 4.36 -13.49
N CYS A 66 7.74 3.55 -14.33
CA CYS A 66 7.67 3.66 -15.78
C CYS A 66 6.27 3.26 -16.27
N GLU A 67 6.04 3.34 -17.59
CA GLU A 67 4.71 3.08 -18.15
C GLU A 67 4.43 1.58 -18.35
N THR A 68 5.44 0.80 -18.78
CA THR A 68 5.26 -0.62 -19.12
C THR A 68 6.13 -1.56 -18.30
N ASP A 69 5.68 -2.79 -18.15
CA ASP A 69 6.44 -3.85 -17.49
C ASP A 69 7.68 -4.28 -18.29
N PHE A 70 7.69 -4.06 -19.60
CA PHE A 70 8.86 -4.29 -20.46
C PHE A 70 10.03 -3.41 -20.04
N VAL A 71 9.79 -2.12 -19.84
CA VAL A 71 10.81 -1.18 -19.36
C VAL A 71 11.17 -1.48 -17.92
N ALA A 72 10.20 -1.80 -17.06
CA ALA A 72 10.46 -2.16 -15.67
C ALA A 72 11.43 -3.33 -15.50
N LYS A 73 11.43 -4.28 -16.44
CA LYS A 73 12.31 -5.45 -16.46
C LYS A 73 13.63 -5.21 -17.20
N ASN A 74 13.77 -4.08 -17.89
CA ASN A 74 14.99 -3.74 -18.60
C ASN A 74 16.17 -3.58 -17.63
N ALA A 75 17.31 -4.18 -17.97
CA ALA A 75 18.49 -4.13 -17.11
C ALA A 75 18.95 -2.70 -16.80
N GLY A 76 18.94 -1.80 -17.76
CA GLY A 76 19.31 -0.39 -17.58
C GLY A 76 18.39 0.33 -16.58
N PHE A 77 17.09 0.05 -16.63
CA PHE A 77 16.11 0.61 -15.70
C PHE A 77 16.31 0.07 -14.27
N VAL A 78 16.49 -1.23 -14.13
CA VAL A 78 16.78 -1.87 -12.82
C VAL A 78 18.10 -1.37 -12.26
N ASP A 79 19.14 -1.23 -13.08
CA ASP A 79 20.45 -0.71 -12.65
C ASP A 79 20.36 0.75 -12.20
N LEU A 80 19.57 1.58 -12.88
CA LEU A 80 19.30 2.95 -12.43
C LEU A 80 18.61 2.96 -11.05
N THR A 81 17.63 2.10 -10.84
CA THR A 81 16.96 1.97 -9.54
C THR A 81 17.95 1.55 -8.44
N LYS A 82 18.85 0.63 -8.73
CA LYS A 82 19.93 0.23 -7.81
C LYS A 82 20.86 1.40 -7.47
N LYS A 83 21.28 2.18 -8.47
CA LYS A 83 22.12 3.36 -8.25
C LYS A 83 21.43 4.41 -7.38
N ILE A 84 20.14 4.62 -7.58
CA ILE A 84 19.34 5.53 -6.74
C ILE A 84 19.31 5.03 -5.29
N LEU A 85 19.08 3.73 -5.09
CA LEU A 85 19.11 3.12 -3.75
C LEU A 85 20.49 3.24 -3.10
N GLU A 86 21.56 2.95 -3.81
CA GLU A 86 22.95 3.08 -3.31
C GLU A 86 23.26 4.52 -2.90
N ALA A 87 22.82 5.50 -3.68
CA ALA A 87 22.97 6.91 -3.35
C ALA A 87 22.19 7.27 -2.08
N ALA A 88 20.96 6.76 -1.93
CA ALA A 88 20.16 6.93 -0.72
C ALA A 88 20.84 6.31 0.50
N MET A 89 21.40 5.12 0.38
CA MET A 89 22.14 4.45 1.46
C MET A 89 23.40 5.19 1.87
N SER A 90 24.12 5.76 0.91
CA SER A 90 25.38 6.48 1.17
C SER A 90 25.14 7.87 1.74
N SER A 91 24.22 8.63 1.15
CA SER A 91 23.99 10.04 1.48
C SER A 91 22.90 10.27 2.54
N LYS A 92 22.05 9.28 2.76
CA LYS A 92 20.96 9.30 3.76
C LYS A 92 20.10 10.58 3.68
N PRO A 93 19.56 10.93 2.49
CA PRO A 93 18.71 12.09 2.34
C PRO A 93 17.45 11.94 3.19
N LYS A 94 16.91 13.05 3.68
CA LYS A 94 15.72 13.03 4.55
C LYS A 94 14.41 13.12 3.78
N THR A 95 14.46 13.64 2.55
CA THR A 95 13.28 13.83 1.70
C THR A 95 13.51 13.30 0.30
N LEU A 96 12.41 13.08 -0.44
CA LEU A 96 12.48 12.71 -1.85
C LEU A 96 13.18 13.78 -2.69
N ASP A 97 12.94 15.07 -2.41
CA ASP A 97 13.59 16.16 -3.14
C ASP A 97 15.10 16.18 -2.89
N GLU A 98 15.56 15.93 -1.68
CA GLU A 98 16.99 15.79 -1.38
C GLU A 98 17.60 14.58 -2.13
N LEU A 99 16.88 13.46 -2.22
CA LEU A 99 17.32 12.29 -2.99
C LEU A 99 17.48 12.64 -4.48
N LYS A 100 16.51 13.32 -5.08
CA LYS A 100 16.53 13.74 -6.48
C LYS A 100 17.67 14.67 -6.81
N ALA A 101 18.11 15.48 -5.84
CA ALA A 101 19.17 16.47 -5.99
C ALA A 101 20.59 15.90 -5.81
N ILE A 102 20.75 14.66 -5.35
CA ILE A 102 22.06 14.04 -5.18
C ILE A 102 22.78 13.97 -6.53
N SER A 103 24.04 14.40 -6.56
CA SER A 103 24.88 14.35 -7.75
C SER A 103 25.59 12.98 -7.85
N LEU A 104 25.44 12.33 -8.98
CA LEU A 104 26.16 11.11 -9.36
C LEU A 104 26.88 11.36 -10.68
N GLY A 105 28.21 11.38 -10.65
CA GLY A 105 29.02 11.62 -11.86
C GLY A 105 28.76 12.95 -12.54
N GLY A 106 28.46 14.01 -11.80
CA GLY A 106 28.20 15.35 -12.31
C GLY A 106 26.77 15.62 -12.76
N GLN A 107 25.87 14.65 -12.64
CA GLN A 107 24.43 14.81 -12.91
C GLN A 107 23.61 14.55 -11.65
N SER A 108 22.49 15.23 -11.50
CA SER A 108 21.55 14.91 -10.44
C SER A 108 20.85 13.58 -10.73
N ILE A 109 20.36 12.90 -9.68
CA ILE A 109 19.54 11.71 -9.85
C ILE A 109 18.32 12.02 -10.73
N GLN A 110 17.69 13.18 -10.53
CA GLN A 110 16.56 13.60 -11.38
C GLN A 110 16.95 13.71 -12.85
N ASP A 111 18.14 14.24 -13.17
CA ASP A 111 18.62 14.30 -14.55
C ASP A 111 18.90 12.91 -15.13
N LEU A 112 19.40 11.98 -14.35
CA LEU A 112 19.58 10.59 -14.76
C LEU A 112 18.25 9.90 -15.08
N VAL A 113 17.20 10.18 -14.30
CA VAL A 113 15.83 9.69 -14.56
C VAL A 113 15.29 10.28 -15.87
N VAL A 114 15.47 11.57 -16.10
CA VAL A 114 15.07 12.23 -17.36
C VAL A 114 15.83 11.64 -18.56
N GLU A 115 17.10 11.38 -18.41
CA GLU A 115 17.92 10.75 -19.45
C GLU A 115 17.41 9.34 -19.79
N GLU A 116 17.11 8.51 -18.80
CA GLU A 116 16.56 7.18 -19.00
C GLU A 116 15.16 7.22 -19.65
N SER A 117 14.32 8.17 -19.24
CA SER A 117 13.05 8.47 -19.93
C SER A 117 13.25 8.80 -21.39
N GLY A 118 14.30 9.56 -21.74
CA GLY A 118 14.67 9.87 -23.11
C GLY A 118 15.06 8.62 -23.92
N LYS A 119 15.79 7.68 -23.32
CA LYS A 119 16.21 6.43 -23.96
C LYS A 119 15.03 5.52 -24.29
N THR A 120 14.10 5.39 -23.36
CA THR A 120 12.99 4.42 -23.47
C THR A 120 11.75 4.99 -24.14
N GLY A 121 11.60 6.31 -24.13
CA GLY A 121 10.40 6.99 -24.63
C GLY A 121 9.23 6.99 -23.63
N GLU A 122 9.41 6.46 -22.44
CA GLU A 122 8.39 6.38 -21.41
C GLU A 122 8.56 7.46 -20.33
N LYS A 123 7.44 7.87 -19.70
CA LYS A 123 7.47 8.68 -18.48
C LYS A 123 8.16 7.88 -17.38
N MET A 124 9.03 8.55 -16.63
CA MET A 124 9.65 7.98 -15.43
C MET A 124 9.62 8.97 -14.29
N GLU A 125 9.40 8.46 -13.10
CA GLU A 125 9.44 9.25 -11.87
C GLU A 125 9.86 8.38 -10.68
N ILE A 126 10.56 8.99 -9.72
CA ILE A 126 10.77 8.37 -8.41
C ILE A 126 9.50 8.63 -7.61
N SER A 127 8.67 7.60 -7.46
CA SER A 127 7.35 7.72 -6.82
C SER A 127 7.40 7.59 -5.30
N ALA A 128 8.45 6.97 -4.76
CA ALA A 128 8.60 6.77 -3.33
C ALA A 128 10.07 6.72 -2.91
N TYR A 129 10.33 7.32 -1.78
CA TYR A 129 11.55 7.17 -0.99
C TYR A 129 11.17 7.15 0.48
N GLU A 130 11.48 6.06 1.16
CA GLU A 130 11.29 5.91 2.60
C GLU A 130 12.58 5.41 3.24
N TRP A 131 12.80 5.78 4.49
CA TRP A 131 13.99 5.37 5.23
C TRP A 131 13.69 5.19 6.72
N ILE A 132 14.51 4.41 7.38
CA ILE A 132 14.45 4.13 8.82
C ILE A 132 15.85 4.20 9.39
N GLU A 133 16.00 4.89 10.54
CA GLU A 133 17.14 4.76 11.43
C GLU A 133 16.69 4.10 12.73
N ALA A 134 17.38 3.03 13.11
CA ALA A 134 17.09 2.25 14.31
C ALA A 134 18.35 1.52 14.80
N PRO A 135 18.39 1.01 16.04
CA PRO A 135 19.51 0.22 16.54
C PRO A 135 19.90 -0.96 15.64
N SER A 136 18.92 -1.59 14.98
CA SER A 136 19.16 -2.48 13.84
C SER A 136 18.02 -2.40 12.82
N THR A 137 18.35 -2.70 11.55
CA THR A 137 17.41 -2.61 10.44
C THR A 137 17.46 -3.86 9.57
N THR A 138 16.38 -4.12 8.89
CA THR A 138 16.26 -5.19 7.88
C THR A 138 15.54 -4.67 6.64
N SER A 139 15.90 -5.19 5.49
CA SER A 139 15.23 -4.95 4.22
C SER A 139 14.79 -6.25 3.57
N TYR A 140 13.70 -6.20 2.80
CA TYR A 140 13.19 -7.31 2.02
C TYR A 140 12.71 -6.84 0.66
N ASN A 141 13.19 -7.49 -0.38
CA ASN A 141 12.74 -7.29 -1.76
C ASN A 141 11.92 -8.49 -2.21
N HIS A 142 10.65 -8.25 -2.54
CA HIS A 142 9.80 -9.33 -3.03
C HIS A 142 10.14 -9.67 -4.48
N LEU A 143 9.95 -10.94 -4.85
CA LEU A 143 10.18 -11.42 -6.20
C LEU A 143 9.35 -10.61 -7.20
N GLY A 144 10.00 -10.16 -8.29
CA GLY A 144 9.38 -9.32 -9.31
C GLY A 144 9.60 -7.81 -9.11
N ASN A 145 10.25 -7.39 -8.02
CA ASN A 145 10.64 -6.00 -7.75
C ASN A 145 9.48 -4.98 -7.76
N LYS A 146 8.30 -5.41 -7.32
CA LYS A 146 7.12 -4.52 -7.22
C LYS A 146 6.74 -4.19 -5.79
N LEU A 147 7.31 -4.88 -4.83
CA LEU A 147 7.04 -4.76 -3.40
C LEU A 147 8.36 -4.89 -2.63
N ALA A 148 8.60 -3.97 -1.73
CA ALA A 148 9.72 -4.04 -0.80
C ALA A 148 9.35 -3.46 0.56
N THR A 149 10.01 -3.93 1.60
CA THR A 149 9.80 -3.51 2.98
C THR A 149 11.11 -3.26 3.70
N ILE A 150 11.07 -2.34 4.65
CA ILE A 150 12.14 -2.09 5.60
C ILE A 150 11.58 -2.07 7.02
N VAL A 151 12.34 -2.58 7.96
CA VAL A 151 11.93 -2.71 9.37
C VAL A 151 13.06 -2.25 10.27
N GLY A 152 12.74 -1.47 11.28
CA GLY A 152 13.65 -1.06 12.34
C GLY A 152 13.30 -1.73 13.68
N PHE A 153 14.32 -2.13 14.43
CA PHE A 153 14.20 -2.80 15.73
C PHE A 153 14.81 -1.96 16.83
N ASN A 154 14.34 -2.16 18.06
CA ASN A 154 14.77 -1.44 19.26
C ASN A 154 16.08 -1.95 19.88
N GLN A 155 16.66 -3.02 19.35
CA GLN A 155 17.93 -3.62 19.81
C GLN A 155 18.94 -3.71 18.69
N GLU A 156 20.21 -3.64 19.02
CA GLU A 156 21.31 -3.90 18.11
C GLU A 156 21.47 -5.41 17.86
N GLY A 157 22.08 -5.76 16.72
CA GLY A 157 22.49 -7.14 16.45
C GLY A 157 21.35 -8.14 16.32
N VAL A 158 20.20 -7.72 15.84
CA VAL A 158 19.08 -8.63 15.57
C VAL A 158 19.52 -9.70 14.57
N ASP A 159 19.21 -10.96 14.87
CA ASP A 159 19.47 -12.07 13.98
C ASP A 159 18.89 -11.84 12.59
N TYR A 160 19.70 -12.14 11.56
CA TYR A 160 19.31 -11.90 10.17
C TYR A 160 17.99 -12.58 9.81
N GLN A 161 17.79 -13.83 10.22
CA GLN A 161 16.57 -14.57 9.88
C GLN A 161 15.34 -14.01 10.60
N VAL A 162 15.51 -13.57 11.84
CA VAL A 162 14.45 -12.91 12.60
C VAL A 162 14.01 -11.61 11.92
N GLY A 163 14.97 -10.78 11.56
CA GLY A 163 14.70 -9.54 10.83
C GLY A 163 14.00 -9.79 9.49
N ARG A 164 14.51 -10.75 8.71
CA ARG A 164 13.94 -11.14 7.43
C ARG A 164 12.51 -11.67 7.56
N ASP A 165 12.23 -12.50 8.55
CA ASP A 165 10.90 -13.04 8.80
C ASP A 165 9.88 -11.93 9.09
N VAL A 166 10.26 -10.92 9.87
CA VAL A 166 9.41 -9.77 10.16
C VAL A 166 9.19 -8.90 8.91
N ALA A 167 10.24 -8.64 8.14
CA ALA A 167 10.12 -7.87 6.90
C ALA A 167 9.22 -8.58 5.87
N MET A 168 9.28 -9.90 5.78
CA MET A 168 8.37 -10.71 4.96
C MET A 168 6.92 -10.68 5.48
N GLN A 169 6.74 -10.69 6.81
CA GLN A 169 5.42 -10.52 7.44
C GLN A 169 4.78 -9.19 7.05
N VAL A 170 5.53 -8.10 7.13
CA VAL A 170 5.08 -6.77 6.69
C VAL A 170 4.69 -6.78 5.21
N ALA A 171 5.50 -7.41 4.37
CA ALA A 171 5.23 -7.51 2.93
C ALA A 171 3.92 -8.26 2.65
N SER A 172 3.70 -9.40 3.29
CA SER A 172 2.57 -10.29 3.01
C SER A 172 1.28 -9.88 3.70
N MET A 173 1.34 -9.34 4.92
CA MET A 173 0.16 -9.06 5.73
C MET A 173 -0.25 -7.60 5.76
N ASN A 174 0.55 -6.71 5.19
CA ASN A 174 0.26 -5.27 5.07
C ASN A 174 -0.31 -4.65 6.36
N PRO A 175 0.39 -4.73 7.49
CA PRO A 175 -0.10 -4.13 8.72
C PRO A 175 -0.20 -2.61 8.61
N VAL A 176 -1.14 -2.01 9.35
CA VAL A 176 -1.36 -0.55 9.35
C VAL A 176 -0.59 0.16 10.47
N ALA A 177 -0.13 -0.58 11.45
CA ALA A 177 0.61 -0.04 12.60
C ALA A 177 1.54 -1.09 13.20
N VAL A 178 2.54 -0.65 13.93
CA VAL A 178 3.49 -1.52 14.64
C VAL A 178 2.83 -2.21 15.83
N SER A 179 2.18 -1.44 16.70
CA SER A 179 1.54 -1.90 17.94
C SER A 179 0.18 -1.21 18.13
N ILE A 180 -0.64 -1.73 19.04
CA ILE A 180 -1.95 -1.13 19.36
C ILE A 180 -1.79 0.34 19.76
N ASP A 181 -0.78 0.66 20.56
CA ASP A 181 -0.51 2.03 21.04
C ASP A 181 -0.17 3.01 19.89
N THR A 182 0.29 2.52 18.75
CA THR A 182 0.64 3.34 17.59
C THR A 182 -0.50 3.48 16.58
N VAL A 183 -1.63 2.78 16.79
CA VAL A 183 -2.83 2.98 15.97
C VAL A 183 -3.45 4.34 16.34
N PRO A 184 -3.68 5.25 15.38
CA PRO A 184 -4.33 6.52 15.68
C PRO A 184 -5.71 6.32 16.34
N ALA A 185 -6.01 7.09 17.37
CA ALA A 185 -7.29 6.99 18.09
C ALA A 185 -8.51 7.13 17.15
N ALA A 186 -8.40 8.00 16.15
CA ALA A 186 -9.45 8.18 15.12
C ALA A 186 -9.72 6.91 14.31
N VAL A 187 -8.68 6.10 14.01
CA VAL A 187 -8.83 4.82 13.30
C VAL A 187 -9.55 3.81 14.17
N ILE A 188 -9.20 3.69 15.45
CA ILE A 188 -9.87 2.80 16.40
C ILE A 188 -11.34 3.19 16.56
N GLU A 189 -11.61 4.48 16.72
CA GLU A 189 -12.97 5.01 16.85
C GLU A 189 -13.80 4.72 15.59
N SER A 190 -13.24 4.93 14.41
CA SER A 190 -13.88 4.61 13.13
C SER A 190 -14.20 3.12 13.01
N GLU A 191 -13.24 2.24 13.31
CA GLU A 191 -13.45 0.79 13.30
C GLU A 191 -14.53 0.36 14.29
N ARG A 192 -14.52 0.95 15.50
CA ARG A 192 -15.55 0.69 16.52
C ARG A 192 -16.93 1.13 16.04
N ASN A 193 -17.07 2.32 15.50
CA ASN A 193 -18.34 2.85 15.01
C ASN A 193 -18.89 2.03 13.85
N VAL A 194 -18.05 1.64 12.90
CA VAL A 194 -18.44 0.73 11.79
C VAL A 194 -18.90 -0.61 12.35
N ALA A 195 -18.21 -1.17 13.35
CA ALA A 195 -18.61 -2.41 13.99
C ALA A 195 -19.97 -2.29 14.72
N ILE A 196 -20.20 -1.18 15.40
CA ILE A 196 -21.48 -0.89 16.08
C ILE A 196 -22.62 -0.81 15.05
N GLU A 197 -22.45 -0.02 13.99
CA GLU A 197 -23.49 0.15 12.96
C GLU A 197 -23.81 -1.17 12.26
N LYS A 198 -22.80 -1.93 11.84
CA LYS A 198 -22.99 -3.26 11.24
C LYS A 198 -23.70 -4.23 12.20
N THR A 199 -23.40 -4.17 13.48
CA THR A 199 -24.04 -5.03 14.48
C THR A 199 -25.51 -4.65 14.66
N LYS A 200 -25.83 -3.35 14.71
CA LYS A 200 -27.21 -2.85 14.77
C LYS A 200 -28.00 -3.30 13.55
N GLU A 201 -27.47 -3.09 12.34
CA GLU A 201 -28.10 -3.51 11.09
C GLU A 201 -28.35 -5.03 11.07
N GLU A 202 -27.40 -5.83 11.52
CA GLU A 202 -27.55 -7.27 11.61
C GLU A 202 -28.62 -7.70 12.61
N GLN A 203 -28.69 -7.04 13.77
CA GLN A 203 -29.75 -7.29 14.75
C GLN A 203 -31.14 -6.95 14.20
N VAL A 204 -31.28 -5.83 13.52
CA VAL A 204 -32.53 -5.42 12.88
C VAL A 204 -32.91 -6.41 11.77
N ARG A 205 -31.96 -6.79 10.91
CA ARG A 205 -32.18 -7.77 9.86
C ARG A 205 -32.66 -9.12 10.41
N LYS A 206 -32.03 -9.64 11.43
CA LYS A 206 -32.45 -10.91 12.08
C LYS A 206 -33.83 -10.81 12.66
N ALA A 207 -34.20 -9.69 13.27
CA ALA A 207 -35.54 -9.47 13.79
C ALA A 207 -36.59 -9.45 12.68
N VAL A 208 -36.31 -8.78 11.56
CA VAL A 208 -37.15 -8.75 10.37
C VAL A 208 -37.34 -10.14 9.78
N GLU A 209 -36.24 -10.88 9.57
CA GLU A 209 -36.29 -12.27 9.08
C GLU A 209 -37.15 -13.18 9.96
N ALA A 210 -36.98 -13.07 11.29
CA ALA A 210 -37.77 -13.83 12.26
C ALA A 210 -39.26 -13.47 12.21
N ALA A 211 -39.58 -12.18 12.07
CA ALA A 211 -40.98 -11.73 11.96
C ALA A 211 -41.64 -12.21 10.67
N LEU A 212 -40.92 -12.19 9.54
CA LEU A 212 -41.39 -12.70 8.27
C LEU A 212 -41.66 -14.21 8.34
N LYS A 213 -40.73 -14.98 8.88
CA LYS A 213 -40.89 -16.43 9.10
C LYS A 213 -42.06 -16.75 9.98
N LYS A 214 -42.25 -16.02 11.07
CA LYS A 214 -43.41 -16.17 11.98
C LYS A 214 -44.75 -15.91 11.27
N ALA A 215 -44.74 -15.03 10.31
CA ALA A 215 -45.93 -14.72 9.48
C ALA A 215 -46.13 -15.70 8.32
N GLY A 216 -45.26 -16.72 8.18
CA GLY A 216 -45.33 -17.71 7.10
C GLY A 216 -44.78 -17.22 5.75
N LEU A 217 -44.01 -16.12 5.77
CA LEU A 217 -43.36 -15.57 4.58
C LEU A 217 -41.92 -15.99 4.49
N ASN A 218 -41.40 -16.21 3.25
CA ASN A 218 -40.01 -16.53 3.03
C ASN A 218 -39.15 -15.25 3.03
N PRO A 219 -38.26 -15.03 3.98
CA PRO A 219 -37.41 -13.84 4.04
C PRO A 219 -36.64 -13.55 2.76
N ASN A 220 -36.21 -14.59 2.03
CA ASN A 220 -35.45 -14.44 0.79
C ASN A 220 -36.23 -13.75 -0.33
N HIS A 221 -37.57 -13.72 -0.25
CA HIS A 221 -38.41 -13.02 -1.18
C HIS A 221 -38.53 -11.52 -0.90
N PHE A 222 -38.00 -11.08 0.25
CA PHE A 222 -38.13 -9.72 0.79
C PHE A 222 -36.80 -9.04 1.06
N ASP A 223 -35.69 -9.51 0.43
CA ASP A 223 -34.34 -8.98 0.64
C ASP A 223 -34.20 -7.50 0.26
N SER A 224 -34.91 -7.06 -0.75
CA SER A 224 -34.94 -5.68 -1.22
C SER A 224 -36.27 -5.38 -1.91
N GLU A 225 -36.58 -4.09 -2.10
CA GLU A 225 -37.80 -3.69 -2.84
C GLU A 225 -37.79 -4.23 -4.26
N ASP A 226 -36.65 -4.19 -4.95
CA ASP A 226 -36.51 -4.75 -6.30
C ASP A 226 -36.78 -6.27 -6.33
N HIS A 227 -36.35 -7.01 -5.30
CA HIS A 227 -36.65 -8.43 -5.16
C HIS A 227 -38.16 -8.69 -4.93
N ILE A 228 -38.78 -7.87 -4.09
CA ILE A 228 -40.24 -7.98 -3.86
C ILE A 228 -41.01 -7.79 -5.17
N GLU A 229 -40.71 -6.75 -5.92
CA GLU A 229 -41.35 -6.48 -7.22
C GLU A 229 -41.06 -7.59 -8.24
N SER A 230 -39.81 -8.05 -8.32
CA SER A 230 -39.44 -9.15 -9.20
C SER A 230 -40.17 -10.45 -8.83
N ASN A 231 -40.27 -10.76 -7.54
CA ASN A 231 -40.92 -11.97 -7.06
C ASN A 231 -42.47 -11.92 -7.26
N MET A 232 -43.06 -10.72 -7.16
CA MET A 232 -44.45 -10.52 -7.55
C MET A 232 -44.67 -10.78 -9.05
N SER A 233 -43.81 -10.24 -9.90
CA SER A 233 -43.93 -10.42 -11.35
C SER A 233 -43.75 -11.85 -11.79
N LYS A 234 -42.95 -12.63 -11.05
CA LYS A 234 -42.74 -14.09 -11.25
C LYS A 234 -43.85 -14.95 -10.67
N GLY A 235 -44.78 -14.35 -9.94
CA GLY A 235 -45.84 -15.08 -9.26
C GLY A 235 -45.40 -15.88 -8.03
N TRP A 236 -44.24 -15.61 -7.49
CA TRP A 236 -43.72 -16.30 -6.29
C TRP A 236 -44.32 -15.75 -5.00
N ILE A 237 -44.80 -14.50 -5.02
CA ILE A 237 -45.57 -13.86 -3.96
C ILE A 237 -46.73 -13.12 -4.58
N THR A 238 -47.86 -13.05 -3.83
CA THR A 238 -49.03 -12.27 -4.23
C THR A 238 -48.85 -10.80 -3.86
N PRO A 239 -49.60 -9.87 -4.48
CA PRO A 239 -49.62 -8.46 -4.08
C PRO A 239 -49.97 -8.26 -2.60
N GLU A 240 -50.89 -9.07 -2.06
CA GLU A 240 -51.30 -9.03 -0.65
C GLU A 240 -50.16 -9.51 0.26
N GLU A 241 -49.44 -10.57 -0.12
CA GLU A 241 -48.24 -11.05 0.59
C GLU A 241 -47.14 -9.99 0.57
N ALA A 242 -46.91 -9.33 -0.55
CA ALA A 242 -45.94 -8.24 -0.68
C ALA A 242 -46.26 -7.07 0.26
N GLU A 243 -47.49 -6.63 0.31
CA GLU A 243 -47.95 -5.53 1.19
C GLU A 243 -47.87 -5.93 2.65
N LYS A 244 -48.30 -7.14 3.00
CA LYS A 244 -48.16 -7.71 4.35
C LYS A 244 -46.69 -7.81 4.76
N GLY A 245 -45.81 -8.28 3.87
CA GLY A 245 -44.40 -8.40 4.13
C GLY A 245 -43.73 -7.04 4.36
N ARG A 246 -44.04 -6.04 3.55
CA ARG A 246 -43.55 -4.66 3.73
C ARG A 246 -43.95 -4.07 5.07
N ALA A 247 -45.23 -4.27 5.49
CA ALA A 247 -45.73 -3.80 6.79
C ALA A 247 -44.99 -4.49 7.96
N ILE A 248 -44.82 -5.83 7.87
CA ILE A 248 -44.07 -6.61 8.89
C ILE A 248 -42.61 -6.18 8.98
N MET A 249 -41.94 -6.00 7.84
CA MET A 249 -40.57 -5.54 7.79
C MET A 249 -40.38 -4.19 8.48
N LYS A 250 -41.25 -3.24 8.16
CA LYS A 250 -41.25 -1.89 8.76
C LYS A 250 -41.45 -1.94 10.28
N GLU A 251 -42.50 -2.63 10.71
CA GLU A 251 -42.83 -2.75 12.13
C GLU A 251 -41.72 -3.47 12.92
N ALA A 252 -41.25 -4.57 12.41
CA ALA A 252 -40.18 -5.33 13.07
C ALA A 252 -38.84 -4.54 13.13
N ALA A 253 -38.47 -3.82 12.06
CA ALA A 253 -37.30 -2.98 12.01
C ALA A 253 -37.40 -1.81 13.02
N GLU A 254 -38.52 -1.10 13.05
CA GLU A 254 -38.75 0.01 13.97
C GLU A 254 -38.73 -0.48 15.45
N ALA A 255 -39.42 -1.58 15.74
CA ALA A 255 -39.46 -2.16 17.10
C ALA A 255 -38.08 -2.61 17.57
N LYS A 256 -37.30 -3.24 16.71
CA LYS A 256 -35.95 -3.66 17.06
C LYS A 256 -34.98 -2.49 17.21
N ALA A 257 -35.04 -1.50 16.31
CA ALA A 257 -34.23 -0.29 16.39
C ALA A 257 -34.48 0.51 17.68
N ALA A 258 -35.72 0.52 18.19
CA ALA A 258 -36.09 1.16 19.45
C ALA A 258 -35.65 0.38 20.70
N ASN A 259 -35.32 -0.89 20.56
CA ASN A 259 -34.99 -1.79 21.68
C ASN A 259 -33.78 -2.66 21.35
N LEU A 260 -32.65 -2.03 21.03
CA LEU A 260 -31.38 -2.72 20.80
C LEU A 260 -30.68 -3.07 22.12
N PRO A 261 -30.11 -4.29 22.26
CA PRO A 261 -29.38 -4.68 23.45
C PRO A 261 -27.98 -4.03 23.45
N GLU A 262 -27.85 -2.83 24.00
CA GLU A 262 -26.63 -2.01 23.96
C GLU A 262 -25.38 -2.75 24.48
N GLN A 263 -25.46 -3.44 25.62
CA GLN A 263 -24.32 -4.17 26.17
C GLN A 263 -23.82 -5.29 25.24
N MET A 264 -24.75 -6.00 24.60
CA MET A 264 -24.39 -7.04 23.63
C MET A 264 -23.74 -6.42 22.38
N ILE A 265 -24.27 -5.31 21.90
CA ILE A 265 -23.72 -4.59 20.73
C ILE A 265 -22.31 -4.10 21.04
N GLU A 266 -22.07 -3.48 22.17
CA GLU A 266 -20.75 -3.04 22.60
C GLU A 266 -19.75 -4.19 22.71
N LYS A 267 -20.17 -5.31 23.32
CA LYS A 267 -19.33 -6.50 23.45
C LYS A 267 -18.94 -7.10 22.09
N ILE A 268 -19.88 -7.15 21.14
CA ILE A 268 -19.62 -7.62 19.79
C ILE A 268 -18.72 -6.64 19.05
N ALA A 269 -18.95 -5.33 19.22
CA ALA A 269 -18.09 -4.30 18.63
C ALA A 269 -16.65 -4.37 19.17
N ASP A 270 -16.46 -4.57 20.46
CA ASP A 270 -15.16 -4.79 21.07
C ASP A 270 -14.47 -6.03 20.52
N GLY A 271 -15.21 -7.11 20.32
CA GLY A 271 -14.70 -8.33 19.70
C GLY A 271 -14.22 -8.09 18.25
N ARG A 272 -14.93 -7.30 17.48
CA ARG A 272 -14.54 -6.93 16.10
C ARG A 272 -13.32 -5.99 16.07
N VAL A 273 -13.22 -5.05 17.00
CA VAL A 273 -12.05 -4.20 17.17
C VAL A 273 -10.82 -5.04 17.54
N ASN A 274 -10.97 -6.01 18.46
CA ASN A 274 -9.90 -6.94 18.78
C ASN A 274 -9.47 -7.78 17.57
N LYS A 275 -10.41 -8.17 16.74
CA LYS A 275 -10.10 -8.86 15.47
C LYS A 275 -9.31 -7.95 14.53
N PHE A 276 -9.71 -6.68 14.41
CA PHE A 276 -8.95 -5.67 13.65
C PHE A 276 -7.50 -5.58 14.14
N TYR A 277 -7.25 -5.53 15.44
CA TYR A 277 -5.89 -5.52 15.98
C TYR A 277 -5.09 -6.74 15.56
N LYS A 278 -5.68 -7.93 15.66
CA LYS A 278 -5.01 -9.19 15.25
C LYS A 278 -4.70 -9.28 13.76
N GLU A 279 -5.53 -8.66 12.94
CA GLU A 279 -5.35 -8.69 11.48
C GLU A 279 -4.44 -7.57 10.97
N SER A 280 -4.44 -6.40 11.63
CA SER A 280 -3.90 -5.16 11.07
C SER A 280 -2.73 -4.56 11.85
N VAL A 281 -2.45 -5.02 13.06
CA VAL A 281 -1.36 -4.53 13.89
C VAL A 281 -0.22 -5.54 13.91
N LEU A 282 0.97 -5.15 13.45
CA LEU A 282 2.09 -6.05 13.21
C LEU A 282 2.40 -6.96 14.40
N MET A 283 2.58 -6.37 15.60
CA MET A 283 2.95 -7.12 16.80
C MET A 283 1.86 -8.09 17.27
N GLU A 284 0.61 -7.86 16.88
CA GLU A 284 -0.56 -8.67 17.24
C GLU A 284 -0.90 -9.74 16.18
N GLN A 285 -0.37 -9.60 14.97
CA GLN A 285 -0.62 -10.56 13.88
C GLN A 285 -0.06 -11.93 14.20
N GLU A 286 -0.76 -12.99 13.78
CA GLU A 286 -0.22 -14.34 13.77
C GLU A 286 0.98 -14.39 12.83
N PHE A 287 2.06 -15.01 13.32
CA PHE A 287 3.27 -15.20 12.51
C PHE A 287 2.99 -16.19 11.37
N VAL A 288 3.18 -15.76 10.12
CA VAL A 288 2.84 -16.59 8.93
C VAL A 288 3.57 -17.93 8.87
N LYS A 289 4.75 -18.04 9.49
CA LYS A 289 5.51 -19.29 9.56
C LYS A 289 5.13 -20.18 10.74
N ASP A 290 4.50 -19.62 11.78
CA ASP A 290 4.07 -20.34 12.97
C ASP A 290 2.85 -19.63 13.60
N ALA A 291 1.67 -20.05 13.23
CA ALA A 291 0.40 -19.49 13.71
C ALA A 291 0.14 -19.64 15.22
N THR A 292 0.97 -20.40 15.93
CA THR A 292 0.89 -20.49 17.39
C THR A 292 1.50 -19.28 18.10
N LEU A 293 2.26 -18.47 17.39
CA LEU A 293 2.91 -17.27 17.88
C LEU A 293 2.34 -16.03 17.19
N THR A 294 2.26 -14.92 17.93
CA THR A 294 2.17 -13.59 17.34
C THR A 294 3.58 -13.11 16.98
N ILE A 295 3.69 -12.10 16.12
CA ILE A 295 4.99 -11.46 15.86
C ILE A 295 5.63 -10.95 17.14
N GLY A 296 4.85 -10.35 18.05
CA GLY A 296 5.35 -9.92 19.35
C GLY A 296 5.97 -11.04 20.18
N LYS A 297 5.32 -12.19 20.26
CA LYS A 297 5.82 -13.38 20.94
C LYS A 297 7.02 -14.01 20.25
N TYR A 298 7.02 -14.03 18.93
CA TYR A 298 8.15 -14.49 18.13
C TYR A 298 9.42 -13.67 18.43
N LEU A 299 9.29 -12.34 18.43
CA LEU A 299 10.40 -11.44 18.74
C LEU A 299 10.88 -11.60 20.20
N GLU A 300 9.98 -11.69 21.16
CA GLU A 300 10.31 -11.93 22.57
C GLU A 300 11.06 -13.25 22.76
N SER A 301 10.69 -14.29 22.01
CA SER A 301 11.39 -15.58 22.03
C SER A 301 12.82 -15.52 21.45
N ALA A 302 13.02 -14.63 20.48
CA ALA A 302 14.34 -14.43 19.85
C ALA A 302 15.30 -13.63 20.75
N SER A 303 14.78 -12.58 21.40
CA SER A 303 15.52 -11.77 22.37
C SER A 303 14.55 -11.06 23.30
N LYS A 304 14.79 -11.08 24.59
CA LYS A 304 13.95 -10.43 25.60
C LYS A 304 13.79 -8.93 25.32
N GLY A 305 12.55 -8.47 25.23
CA GLY A 305 12.23 -7.07 24.98
C GLY A 305 12.42 -6.62 23.53
N LEU A 306 12.76 -7.54 22.61
CA LEU A 306 12.87 -7.21 21.20
C LEU A 306 11.53 -6.81 20.62
N ALA A 307 11.50 -5.66 19.96
CA ALA A 307 10.30 -5.12 19.32
C ALA A 307 10.65 -4.36 18.04
N VAL A 308 9.69 -4.28 17.15
CA VAL A 308 9.73 -3.38 16.00
C VAL A 308 9.45 -1.97 16.48
N VAL A 309 10.22 -0.99 16.01
CA VAL A 309 9.99 0.43 16.28
C VAL A 309 9.33 1.15 15.11
N GLU A 310 9.62 0.72 13.89
CA GLU A 310 9.08 1.31 12.65
C GLU A 310 9.17 0.32 11.50
N PHE A 311 8.28 0.41 10.55
CA PHE A 311 8.37 -0.26 9.26
C PHE A 311 7.86 0.63 8.14
N LYS A 312 8.33 0.37 6.92
CA LYS A 312 7.79 0.96 5.69
C LYS A 312 7.55 -0.15 4.67
N ARG A 313 6.46 -0.05 3.96
CA ARG A 313 6.07 -0.96 2.87
C ARG A 313 5.78 -0.13 1.63
N VAL A 314 6.44 -0.43 0.53
CA VAL A 314 6.19 0.22 -0.77
C VAL A 314 5.79 -0.85 -1.76
N ASN A 315 4.59 -0.72 -2.31
CA ASN A 315 4.01 -1.63 -3.29
C ASN A 315 3.51 -0.82 -4.49
N LEU A 316 3.94 -1.19 -5.70
CA LEU A 316 3.46 -0.57 -6.94
C LEU A 316 2.07 -1.08 -7.34
N ASN A 317 1.74 -2.32 -6.99
CA ASN A 317 0.40 -2.84 -7.15
C ASN A 317 -0.42 -2.29 -5.98
N GLN A 318 -1.29 -1.33 -6.26
CA GLN A 318 -2.26 -0.89 -5.25
C GLN A 318 -3.24 -2.04 -4.99
N ASP A 319 -3.20 -2.54 -3.76
CA ASP A 319 -4.19 -3.50 -3.27
C ASP A 319 -5.54 -2.82 -3.04
#